data_8e40668768fe702cce7fa0caca0b2292
#
_entry.id   8e40668768fe702cce7fa0caca0b2292
#
_cell.length_a   1.000
_cell.length_b   1.000
_cell.length_c   1.000
_cell.angle_alpha   90.00
_cell.angle_beta   90.00
_cell.angle_gamma   90.00
#
_symmetry.space_group_name_H-M   'P 1'
#
loop_
_entity.id
_entity.type
_entity.pdbx_description
1 polymer ?
#
loop_
_entity_poly.entity_id
_entity_poly.type
_entity_poly.pdbx_seq_one_letter_code
_entity_poly.pdbx_strand_id
1 'polypeptide(L)'
;GINIPVNDMLNNSSLEIKKINPLKYSPSEFLNKVRRKVEKKGIDVVLIDSLAGYKLAFPDNSSNNEKIRQLHILNKYLSQIGVTVIIINEVTNIIGDFKATGIGISYLADNIIILNYIEYRSQLKKTIGVLKKRLSGFERYLREFSIGKYGIEVGDPLTQLQGILTGNIVNTSSGDKGEK
;
A
#
# COMPACT_ATOMS: atom_id res chain seq x y z
N GLY A 1 21.50 1.16 3.47
CA GLY A 1 20.25 0.41 3.22
C GLY A 1 19.83 -0.38 4.45
N ILE A 2 18.63 -0.88 4.46
CA ILE A 2 18.12 -1.76 5.52
C ILE A 2 18.87 -3.10 5.44
N ASN A 3 19.31 -3.65 6.58
CA ASN A 3 19.97 -4.96 6.66
C ASN A 3 18.95 -6.10 6.55
N ILE A 4 18.34 -6.26 5.38
CA ILE A 4 17.49 -7.41 5.06
C ILE A 4 18.38 -8.43 4.31
N PRO A 5 18.44 -9.70 4.73
CA PRO A 5 19.27 -10.72 4.08
C PRO A 5 18.62 -11.23 2.78
N VAL A 6 18.38 -10.32 1.83
CA VAL A 6 17.66 -10.63 0.57
C VAL A 6 18.33 -11.74 -0.21
N ASN A 7 19.67 -11.73 -0.28
CA ASN A 7 20.41 -12.76 -1.01
C ASN A 7 20.22 -14.16 -0.39
N ASP A 8 20.22 -14.25 0.92
CA ASP A 8 19.99 -15.52 1.62
C ASP A 8 18.56 -16.01 1.40
N MET A 9 17.60 -15.10 1.42
CA MET A 9 16.19 -15.40 1.14
C MET A 9 15.95 -15.86 -0.30
N LEU A 10 16.69 -15.31 -1.26
CA LEU A 10 16.65 -15.75 -2.66
C LEU A 10 17.31 -17.14 -2.82
N ASN A 11 18.45 -17.36 -2.16
CA ASN A 11 19.21 -18.60 -2.25
C ASN A 11 18.46 -19.79 -1.63
N ASN A 12 17.80 -19.58 -0.50
CA ASN A 12 17.02 -20.61 0.19
C ASN A 12 15.57 -20.72 -0.33
N SER A 13 15.23 -19.97 -1.36
CA SER A 13 13.88 -19.95 -2.00
C SER A 13 12.73 -19.48 -1.09
N SER A 14 13.02 -18.84 0.04
CA SER A 14 11.97 -18.18 0.87
C SER A 14 11.47 -16.90 0.24
N LEU A 15 12.21 -16.31 -0.69
CA LEU A 15 11.81 -15.17 -1.49
C LEU A 15 12.03 -15.47 -2.97
N GLU A 16 11.07 -15.11 -3.80
CA GLU A 16 11.24 -15.12 -5.25
C GLU A 16 10.80 -13.76 -5.82
N ILE A 17 11.68 -13.11 -6.58
CA ILE A 17 11.40 -11.85 -7.25
C ILE A 17 11.24 -12.10 -8.75
N LYS A 18 10.10 -11.68 -9.31
CA LYS A 18 9.81 -11.77 -10.75
C LYS A 18 9.55 -10.39 -11.33
N LYS A 19 10.46 -9.95 -12.21
CA LYS A 19 10.22 -8.78 -13.03
C LYS A 19 9.33 -9.18 -14.20
N ILE A 20 8.16 -8.55 -14.31
CA ILE A 20 7.17 -8.81 -15.36
C ILE A 20 7.02 -7.55 -16.22
N ASN A 21 7.13 -7.72 -17.54
CA ASN A 21 6.80 -6.64 -18.45
C ASN A 21 5.27 -6.68 -18.68
N PRO A 22 4.51 -5.67 -18.23
CA PRO A 22 3.05 -5.67 -18.32
C PRO A 22 2.55 -5.63 -19.77
N LEU A 23 3.34 -5.13 -20.72
CA LEU A 23 2.97 -5.05 -22.13
C LEU A 23 3.10 -6.41 -22.87
N LYS A 24 3.74 -7.40 -22.25
CA LYS A 24 3.94 -8.75 -22.84
C LYS A 24 2.91 -9.78 -22.36
N TYR A 25 2.10 -9.45 -21.38
CA TYR A 25 1.11 -10.36 -20.80
C TYR A 25 -0.24 -9.69 -20.72
N SER A 26 -1.26 -10.39 -21.15
CA SER A 26 -2.64 -10.00 -20.83
C SER A 26 -2.89 -10.12 -19.32
N PRO A 27 -3.86 -9.40 -18.76
CA PRO A 27 -4.23 -9.52 -17.35
C PRO A 27 -4.52 -10.97 -16.95
N SER A 28 -5.24 -11.72 -17.80
CA SER A 28 -5.59 -13.12 -17.54
C SER A 28 -4.37 -14.04 -17.52
N GLU A 29 -3.39 -13.83 -18.40
CA GLU A 29 -2.13 -14.57 -18.38
C GLU A 29 -1.31 -14.27 -17.12
N PHE A 30 -1.28 -13.00 -16.70
CA PHE A 30 -0.64 -12.61 -15.45
C PHE A 30 -1.29 -13.33 -14.25
N LEU A 31 -2.63 -13.29 -14.14
CA LEU A 31 -3.37 -13.97 -13.07
C LEU A 31 -3.08 -15.47 -13.04
N ASN A 32 -3.13 -16.13 -14.19
CA ASN A 32 -2.83 -17.55 -14.32
C ASN A 32 -1.39 -17.89 -13.94
N LYS A 33 -0.45 -17.00 -14.25
CA LYS A 33 0.96 -17.17 -13.90
C LYS A 33 1.17 -17.10 -12.38
N VAL A 34 0.55 -16.12 -11.72
CA VAL A 34 0.57 -15.99 -10.26
C VAL A 34 -0.05 -17.23 -9.61
N ARG A 35 -1.26 -17.58 -10.02
CA ARG A 35 -1.98 -18.75 -9.52
C ARG A 35 -1.17 -20.04 -9.61
N ARG A 36 -0.67 -20.39 -10.80
CA ARG A 36 0.15 -21.60 -11.00
C ARG A 36 1.40 -21.61 -10.13
N LYS A 37 1.99 -20.42 -9.90
CA LYS A 37 3.19 -20.31 -9.09
C LYS A 37 2.88 -20.59 -7.62
N VAL A 38 1.81 -19.99 -7.11
CA VAL A 38 1.33 -20.17 -5.73
C VAL A 38 1.01 -21.64 -5.47
N GLU A 39 0.22 -22.26 -6.36
CA GLU A 39 -0.17 -23.68 -6.23
C GLU A 39 1.03 -24.63 -6.26
N LYS A 40 2.03 -24.35 -7.11
CA LYS A 40 3.21 -25.26 -7.24
C LYS A 40 4.19 -25.14 -6.10
N LYS A 41 4.32 -23.96 -5.47
CA LYS A 41 5.39 -23.68 -4.50
C LYS A 41 4.92 -23.51 -3.07
N GLY A 42 3.61 -23.55 -2.81
CA GLY A 42 3.09 -23.32 -1.45
C GLY A 42 3.47 -21.92 -0.95
N ILE A 43 3.18 -20.89 -1.74
CA ILE A 43 3.52 -19.49 -1.41
C ILE A 43 2.48 -18.95 -0.44
N ASP A 44 2.91 -18.40 0.69
CA ASP A 44 2.05 -17.81 1.72
C ASP A 44 1.74 -16.33 1.48
N VAL A 45 2.66 -15.61 0.83
CA VAL A 45 2.55 -14.16 0.60
C VAL A 45 2.86 -13.82 -0.84
N VAL A 46 1.98 -13.05 -1.47
CA VAL A 46 2.17 -12.47 -2.81
C VAL A 46 2.21 -10.97 -2.68
N LEU A 47 3.31 -10.33 -3.12
CA LEU A 47 3.42 -8.89 -3.20
C LEU A 47 3.42 -8.44 -4.67
N ILE A 48 2.56 -7.48 -5.00
CA ILE A 48 2.45 -6.88 -6.35
C ILE A 48 2.91 -5.41 -6.25
N ASP A 49 4.05 -5.11 -6.85
CA ASP A 49 4.60 -3.77 -6.97
C ASP A 49 4.67 -3.38 -8.45
N SER A 50 3.81 -2.54 -8.93
CA SER A 50 2.70 -1.84 -8.30
C SER A 50 1.41 -2.05 -9.09
N LEU A 51 0.30 -1.54 -8.53
CA LEU A 51 -0.99 -1.55 -9.23
C LEU A 51 -0.94 -0.74 -10.54
N ALA A 52 -0.13 0.31 -10.61
CA ALA A 52 0.08 1.09 -11.83
C ALA A 52 0.63 0.20 -12.96
N GLY A 53 1.64 -0.61 -12.68
CA GLY A 53 2.18 -1.58 -13.65
C GLY A 53 1.14 -2.62 -14.08
N TYR A 54 0.32 -3.12 -13.15
CA TYR A 54 -0.76 -4.04 -13.49
C TYR A 54 -1.79 -3.42 -14.45
N LYS A 55 -2.12 -2.14 -14.26
CA LYS A 55 -3.07 -1.41 -15.13
C LYS A 55 -2.58 -1.29 -16.57
N LEU A 56 -1.27 -1.19 -16.78
CA LEU A 56 -0.67 -1.11 -18.12
C LEU A 56 -0.85 -2.40 -18.95
N ALA A 57 -1.19 -3.52 -18.32
CA ALA A 57 -1.47 -4.77 -19.03
C ALA A 57 -2.84 -4.79 -19.73
N PHE A 58 -3.69 -3.78 -19.45
CA PHE A 58 -5.00 -3.66 -20.09
C PHE A 58 -4.92 -2.75 -21.33
N PRO A 59 -5.73 -3.03 -22.36
CA PRO A 59 -5.93 -2.08 -23.45
C PRO A 59 -6.43 -0.72 -22.95
N ASP A 60 -6.10 0.36 -23.66
CA ASP A 60 -6.43 1.72 -23.26
C ASP A 60 -7.94 1.96 -23.13
N ASN A 61 -8.75 1.27 -23.92
CA ASN A 61 -10.20 1.33 -23.90
C ASN A 61 -10.86 0.47 -22.79
N SER A 62 -10.08 -0.26 -22.00
CA SER A 62 -10.63 -1.07 -20.92
C SER A 62 -11.16 -0.19 -19.79
N SER A 63 -12.38 -0.48 -19.35
CA SER A 63 -12.99 0.24 -18.23
C SER A 63 -12.26 -0.01 -16.92
N ASN A 64 -12.31 0.97 -16.01
CA ASN A 64 -11.78 0.78 -14.66
C ASN A 64 -12.44 -0.39 -13.93
N ASN A 65 -13.73 -0.61 -14.18
CA ASN A 65 -14.47 -1.72 -13.57
C ASN A 65 -13.94 -3.09 -14.01
N GLU A 66 -13.51 -3.23 -15.25
CA GLU A 66 -12.91 -4.47 -15.75
C GLU A 66 -11.55 -4.74 -15.09
N LYS A 67 -10.71 -3.71 -15.00
CA LYS A 67 -9.40 -3.78 -14.32
C LYS A 67 -9.55 -4.21 -12.86
N ILE A 68 -10.53 -3.64 -12.16
CA ILE A 68 -10.84 -3.98 -10.78
C ILE A 68 -11.40 -5.40 -10.66
N ARG A 69 -12.30 -5.80 -11.55
CA ARG A 69 -12.90 -7.14 -11.53
C ARG A 69 -11.86 -8.24 -11.63
N GLN A 70 -10.91 -8.10 -12.53
CA GLN A 70 -9.82 -9.07 -12.70
C GLN A 70 -8.97 -9.17 -11.42
N LEU A 71 -8.60 -8.04 -10.83
CA LEU A 71 -7.85 -8.01 -9.59
C LEU A 71 -8.65 -8.64 -8.42
N HIS A 72 -9.96 -8.39 -8.39
CA HIS A 72 -10.85 -8.99 -7.40
C HIS A 72 -10.89 -10.53 -7.50
N ILE A 73 -10.96 -11.05 -8.70
CA ILE A 73 -10.94 -12.51 -8.94
C ILE A 73 -9.64 -13.11 -8.39
N LEU A 74 -8.50 -12.51 -8.69
CA LEU A 74 -7.21 -12.96 -8.16
C LEU A 74 -7.16 -12.91 -6.63
N ASN A 75 -7.50 -11.76 -6.06
CA ASN A 75 -7.45 -11.56 -4.62
C ASN A 75 -8.36 -12.54 -3.88
N LYS A 76 -9.60 -12.71 -4.37
CA LYS A 76 -10.55 -13.67 -3.79
C LYS A 76 -10.03 -15.10 -3.86
N TYR A 77 -9.48 -15.49 -5.00
CA TYR A 77 -8.91 -16.83 -5.15
C TYR A 77 -7.75 -17.06 -4.17
N LEU A 78 -6.77 -16.16 -4.15
CA LEU A 78 -5.60 -16.28 -3.28
C LEU A 78 -5.99 -16.29 -1.79
N SER A 79 -6.92 -15.43 -1.40
CA SER A 79 -7.44 -15.39 -0.03
C SER A 79 -8.14 -16.70 0.38
N GLN A 80 -8.89 -17.32 -0.53
CA GLN A 80 -9.58 -18.60 -0.25
C GLN A 80 -8.62 -19.76 0.01
N ILE A 81 -7.43 -19.72 -0.56
CA ILE A 81 -6.37 -20.71 -0.32
C ILE A 81 -5.37 -20.29 0.75
N GLY A 82 -5.69 -19.27 1.55
CA GLY A 82 -4.92 -18.83 2.69
C GLY A 82 -3.72 -17.93 2.37
N VAL A 83 -3.60 -17.42 1.13
CA VAL A 83 -2.49 -16.56 0.71
C VAL A 83 -2.75 -15.11 1.07
N THR A 84 -1.80 -14.47 1.73
CA THR A 84 -1.82 -13.03 1.98
C THR A 84 -1.40 -12.27 0.72
N VAL A 85 -2.22 -11.32 0.27
CA VAL A 85 -1.91 -10.47 -0.89
C VAL A 85 -1.61 -9.05 -0.44
N ILE A 86 -0.43 -8.55 -0.80
CA ILE A 86 -0.01 -7.18 -0.56
C ILE A 86 0.08 -6.47 -1.92
N ILE A 87 -0.65 -5.37 -2.08
CA ILE A 87 -0.64 -4.59 -3.32
C ILE A 87 -0.17 -3.18 -3.00
N ILE A 88 0.89 -2.74 -3.68
CA ILE A 88 1.37 -1.37 -3.61
C ILE A 88 0.60 -0.54 -4.63
N ASN A 89 0.01 0.56 -4.17
CA ASN A 89 -0.66 1.53 -5.02
C ASN A 89 -0.08 2.92 -4.77
N GLU A 90 0.54 3.48 -5.77
CA GLU A 90 1.03 4.85 -5.73
C GLU A 90 -0.13 5.83 -5.91
N VAL A 91 -0.18 6.83 -5.04
CA VAL A 91 -1.16 7.92 -5.09
C VAL A 91 -0.44 9.16 -5.58
N THR A 92 -0.86 9.70 -6.71
CA THR A 92 -0.18 10.82 -7.38
C THR A 92 -0.48 12.18 -6.75
N ASN A 93 -1.55 12.32 -5.96
CA ASN A 93 -1.93 13.57 -5.33
C ASN A 93 -1.35 13.66 -3.93
N ILE A 94 -0.28 14.44 -3.77
CA ILE A 94 0.37 14.72 -2.49
C ILE A 94 -0.43 15.75 -1.70
N ILE A 95 -1.21 16.62 -2.37
CA ILE A 95 -1.99 17.72 -1.77
C ILE A 95 -3.38 17.73 -2.38
N GLY A 96 -4.42 17.81 -1.56
CA GLY A 96 -5.81 17.92 -1.97
C GLY A 96 -6.72 16.84 -1.43
N ASP A 97 -7.94 16.74 -1.96
CA ASP A 97 -8.91 15.73 -1.54
C ASP A 97 -8.32 14.32 -1.57
N PHE A 98 -8.12 13.75 -0.40
CA PHE A 98 -7.61 12.40 -0.24
C PHE A 98 -8.61 11.39 -0.81
N LYS A 99 -8.47 11.10 -2.08
CA LYS A 99 -9.12 9.93 -2.69
C LYS A 99 -8.19 8.75 -2.49
N ALA A 100 -8.34 8.04 -1.39
CA ALA A 100 -7.53 6.88 -0.98
C ALA A 100 -7.31 5.86 -2.09
N THR A 101 -8.18 5.86 -3.08
CA THR A 101 -8.07 4.99 -4.25
C THR A 101 -8.81 5.64 -5.41
N GLY A 102 -8.10 6.14 -6.39
CA GLY A 102 -8.69 6.63 -7.67
C GLY A 102 -9.44 5.56 -8.47
N ILE A 103 -9.53 4.36 -7.96
CA ILE A 103 -10.27 3.23 -8.53
C ILE A 103 -10.82 2.46 -7.33
N GLY A 104 -12.05 2.57 -6.94
CA GLY A 104 -12.78 1.79 -5.93
C GLY A 104 -12.16 0.51 -5.32
N ILE A 105 -10.83 0.45 -5.18
CA ILE A 105 -10.08 -0.73 -4.69
C ILE A 105 -10.26 -0.88 -3.17
N SER A 106 -10.70 0.17 -2.50
CA SER A 106 -10.88 0.13 -1.05
C SER A 106 -11.83 -0.98 -0.59
N TYR A 107 -12.79 -1.43 -1.43
CA TYR A 107 -13.66 -2.53 -1.07
C TYR A 107 -12.98 -3.92 -1.23
N LEU A 108 -11.89 -4.02 -1.99
CA LEU A 108 -11.15 -5.26 -2.19
C LEU A 108 -10.19 -5.58 -1.05
N ALA A 109 -9.69 -4.55 -0.38
CA ALA A 109 -8.70 -4.71 0.68
C ALA A 109 -9.37 -4.91 2.04
N ASP A 110 -8.87 -5.85 2.81
CA ASP A 110 -9.25 -6.03 4.21
C ASP A 110 -8.54 -5.02 5.09
N ASN A 111 -7.31 -4.67 4.75
CA ASN A 111 -6.51 -3.68 5.44
C ASN A 111 -5.98 -2.65 4.44
N ILE A 112 -5.97 -1.38 4.81
CA ILE A 112 -5.36 -0.30 4.03
C ILE A 112 -4.41 0.45 4.93
N ILE A 113 -3.12 0.42 4.58
CA ILE A 113 -2.07 1.19 5.22
C ILE A 113 -1.70 2.33 4.27
N ILE A 114 -1.61 3.53 4.81
CA ILE A 114 -1.16 4.72 4.08
C ILE A 114 0.25 5.09 4.53
N LEU A 115 1.09 5.39 3.55
CA LEU A 115 2.39 6.04 3.73
C LEU A 115 2.35 7.36 3.00
N ASN A 116 2.74 8.44 3.67
CA ASN A 116 2.71 9.77 3.08
C ASN A 116 3.92 10.62 3.53
N TYR A 117 4.21 11.67 2.77
CA TYR A 117 5.10 12.74 3.19
C TYR A 117 4.28 13.94 3.63
N ILE A 118 4.71 14.59 4.69
CA ILE A 118 4.17 15.87 5.14
C ILE A 118 5.29 16.88 5.27
N GLU A 119 5.00 18.14 4.99
CA GLU A 119 5.87 19.23 5.36
C GLU A 119 5.42 19.77 6.73
N TYR A 120 6.32 19.75 7.70
CA TYR A 120 6.09 20.32 9.02
C TYR A 120 7.32 21.06 9.49
N ARG A 121 7.19 22.36 9.79
CA ARG A 121 8.29 23.27 10.17
C ARG A 121 9.44 23.22 9.17
N SER A 122 9.12 23.32 7.88
CA SER A 122 10.07 23.26 6.76
C SER A 122 10.91 21.98 6.68
N GLN A 123 10.43 20.90 7.30
CA GLN A 123 11.03 19.57 7.22
C GLN A 123 10.07 18.59 6.59
N LEU A 124 10.59 17.75 5.70
CA LEU A 124 9.83 16.67 5.10
C LEU A 124 9.84 15.45 6.03
N LYS A 125 8.68 15.09 6.55
CA LYS A 125 8.48 13.96 7.45
C LYS A 125 7.69 12.86 6.78
N LYS A 126 8.03 11.61 7.07
CA LYS A 126 7.30 10.43 6.60
C LYS A 126 6.27 10.04 7.64
N THR A 127 5.05 9.77 7.20
CA THR A 127 3.96 9.36 8.08
C THR A 127 3.35 8.03 7.63
N ILE A 128 2.94 7.25 8.62
CA ILE A 128 2.24 5.96 8.44
C ILE A 128 0.93 5.97 9.23
N GLY A 129 -0.09 5.36 8.67
CA GLY A 129 -1.36 5.16 9.36
C GLY A 129 -2.18 4.04 8.76
N VAL A 130 -3.20 3.59 9.49
CA VAL A 130 -4.17 2.60 9.05
C VAL A 130 -5.47 3.32 8.70
N LEU A 131 -5.92 3.21 7.45
CA LEU A 131 -7.19 3.81 7.00
C LEU A 131 -8.35 2.85 7.16
N LYS A 132 -8.08 1.57 7.04
CA LYS A 132 -9.10 0.52 7.12
C LYS A 132 -8.49 -0.74 7.71
N LYS A 133 -9.27 -1.40 8.54
CA LYS A 133 -9.03 -2.77 9.00
C LYS A 133 -10.37 -3.46 9.19
N ARG A 134 -10.57 -4.62 8.52
CA ARG A 134 -11.74 -5.46 8.74
C ARG A 134 -11.54 -6.33 9.97
N LEU A 135 -12.62 -6.71 10.63
CA LEU A 135 -12.70 -7.72 11.68
C LEU A 135 -12.04 -7.36 13.02
N SER A 136 -11.41 -6.20 13.16
CA SER A 136 -10.85 -5.75 14.44
C SER A 136 -10.76 -4.23 14.54
N GLY A 137 -10.65 -3.72 15.76
CA GLY A 137 -10.28 -2.34 16.01
C GLY A 137 -8.87 -2.05 15.53
N PHE A 138 -8.58 -0.79 15.23
CA PHE A 138 -7.24 -0.31 14.88
C PHE A 138 -7.03 1.10 15.38
N GLU A 139 -5.76 1.49 15.52
CA GLU A 139 -5.37 2.84 15.87
C GLU A 139 -5.65 3.80 14.71
N ARG A 140 -6.27 4.94 15.00
CA ARG A 140 -6.67 5.94 14.00
C ARG A 140 -5.71 7.11 13.86
N TYR A 141 -4.60 7.10 14.61
CA TYR A 141 -3.59 8.15 14.54
C TYR A 141 -2.60 7.91 13.41
N LEU A 142 -2.16 9.01 12.79
CA LEU A 142 -0.96 8.99 11.96
C LEU A 142 0.27 9.09 12.88
N ARG A 143 1.31 8.35 12.52
CA ARG A 143 2.59 8.35 13.22
C ARG A 143 3.70 8.76 12.27
N GLU A 144 4.70 9.45 12.78
CA GLU A 144 5.95 9.63 12.05
C GLU A 144 6.69 8.29 11.99
N PHE A 145 7.38 8.01 10.88
CA PHE A 145 8.27 6.86 10.81
C PHE A 145 9.58 7.21 10.12
N SER A 146 10.61 6.48 10.47
CA SER A 146 11.92 6.53 9.84
C SER A 146 12.34 5.17 9.32
N ILE A 147 13.28 5.17 8.37
CA ILE A 147 13.86 3.95 7.82
C ILE A 147 15.33 3.96 8.19
N GLY A 148 15.69 3.13 9.14
CA GLY A 148 17.04 2.96 9.64
C GLY A 148 17.71 1.67 9.15
N LYS A 149 18.91 1.43 9.62
CA LYS A 149 19.71 0.24 9.30
C LYS A 149 19.01 -1.07 9.68
N TYR A 150 18.20 -1.04 10.72
CA TYR A 150 17.54 -2.24 11.27
C TYR A 150 16.06 -2.36 10.87
N GLY A 151 15.57 -1.50 9.99
CA GLY A 151 14.18 -1.54 9.51
C GLY A 151 13.44 -0.22 9.66
N ILE A 152 12.15 -0.32 9.85
CA ILE A 152 11.25 0.80 10.04
C ILE A 152 11.06 1.03 11.54
N GLU A 153 11.28 2.26 11.97
CA GLU A 153 11.03 2.73 13.34
C GLU A 153 9.79 3.64 13.29
N VAL A 154 8.77 3.29 14.06
CA VAL A 154 7.51 4.04 14.14
C VAL A 154 7.50 4.83 15.45
N GLY A 155 7.37 6.14 15.34
CA GLY A 155 7.36 7.07 16.47
C GLY A 155 5.98 7.27 17.09
N ASP A 156 5.85 8.34 17.86
CA ASP A 156 4.62 8.70 18.56
C ASP A 156 3.50 9.17 17.63
N PRO A 157 2.23 9.10 18.09
CA PRO A 157 1.10 9.65 17.35
C PRO A 157 1.24 11.16 17.12
N LEU A 158 0.90 11.62 15.92
CA LEU A 158 0.92 13.02 15.54
C LEU A 158 -0.37 13.75 15.98
N THR A 159 -0.66 13.74 17.27
CA THR A 159 -1.89 14.28 17.85
C THR A 159 -2.04 15.80 17.73
N GLN A 160 -0.92 16.50 17.56
CA GLN A 160 -0.87 17.97 17.46
C GLN A 160 -1.13 18.49 16.05
N LEU A 161 -1.26 17.61 15.06
CA LEU A 161 -1.43 17.98 13.66
C LEU A 161 -2.81 17.56 13.16
N GLN A 162 -3.52 18.49 12.55
CA GLN A 162 -4.77 18.24 11.85
C GLN A 162 -4.61 18.52 10.35
N GLY A 163 -5.47 17.93 9.54
CA GLY A 163 -5.48 18.17 8.09
C GLY A 163 -4.34 17.51 7.32
N ILE A 164 -3.62 16.57 7.91
CA ILE A 164 -2.49 15.86 7.24
C ILE A 164 -2.94 15.20 5.93
N LEU A 165 -4.10 14.55 5.92
CA LEU A 165 -4.61 13.84 4.74
C LEU A 165 -5.20 14.77 3.68
N THR A 166 -5.61 15.97 4.05
CA THR A 166 -6.16 16.98 3.13
C THR A 166 -5.09 17.94 2.61
N GLY A 167 -3.86 17.84 3.13
CA GLY A 167 -2.75 18.74 2.78
C GLY A 167 -2.79 20.10 3.47
N ASN A 168 -3.85 20.40 4.24
CA ASN A 168 -4.00 21.64 5.01
C ASN A 168 -3.58 21.39 6.46
N ILE A 169 -2.28 21.27 6.69
CA ILE A 169 -1.74 20.92 8.01
C ILE A 169 -1.83 22.14 8.95
N VAL A 170 -2.58 21.97 10.05
CA VAL A 170 -2.71 22.94 11.12
C VAL A 170 -2.17 22.35 12.41
N ASN A 171 -1.37 23.15 13.14
CA ASN A 171 -0.91 22.80 14.48
C ASN A 171 -1.96 23.25 15.52
N THR A 172 -2.52 22.29 16.24
CA THR A 172 -3.56 22.56 17.27
C THR A 172 -2.99 22.99 18.61
N SER A 173 -1.68 22.87 18.82
CA SER A 173 -1.03 23.30 20.08
C SER A 173 -0.86 24.81 20.23
N SER A 174 -1.24 25.61 19.25
CA SER A 174 -1.17 27.09 19.30
C SER A 174 -2.49 27.80 19.64
N GLY A 175 -3.53 27.06 20.02
CA GLY A 175 -4.86 27.60 20.24
C GLY A 175 -5.43 27.41 21.64
N ASP A 176 -4.65 27.68 22.71
CA ASP A 176 -5.23 27.97 24.02
C ASP A 176 -4.28 28.83 24.88
N LYS A 177 -4.16 30.09 24.52
CA LYS A 177 -3.74 31.15 25.42
C LYS A 177 -4.52 32.41 25.14
N GLY A 178 -5.51 32.64 26.00
CA GLY A 178 -6.01 33.98 26.23
C GLY A 178 -7.36 34.23 25.64
N GLU A 179 -8.39 34.27 26.47
CA GLU A 179 -8.78 35.57 27.01
C GLU A 179 -9.66 35.33 28.22
N LYS A 180 -9.22 35.98 29.32
CA LYS A 180 -10.09 36.28 30.46
C LYS A 180 -10.83 37.55 30.13
#